data_255da5dbfd637b794cf8191b30470b0e
#
_entry.id   255da5dbfd637b794cf8191b30470b0e
#
_cell.length_a   1.000
_cell.length_b   1.000
_cell.length_c   1.000
_cell.angle_alpha   90.00
_cell.angle_beta   90.00
_cell.angle_gamma   90.00
#
_symmetry.space_group_name_H-M   'P 1'
#
loop_
_entity.id
_entity.type
_entity.pdbx_description
1 polymer ?
#
loop_
_entity_poly.entity_id
_entity_poly.type
_entity_poly.pdbx_seq_one_letter_code
_entity_poly.pdbx_strand_id
1 'polypeptide(L)'
;MIPKQIEMDNMVEEIYSAIENEDHLENTLFVLCGDHGMNEGGNHGGSAPGETSPALVFMSPKIKKITQSRDKKSPTTPRDGSEFEYYNKIEQNDIAPTLAGLMGFPVPKNNLGVFIEDFLYLWDDGVDQIQLLLRNARQMKRIVEATYPSLSFDDEVKEFVCEKASSSGENLACKW
;
A
#
# COMPACT_ATOMS: atom_id res chain seq x y z
N MET A 1 -14.25 24.50 13.43
CA MET A 1 -13.53 23.49 12.59
C MET A 1 -12.05 23.87 12.40
N ILE A 2 -11.70 25.00 11.79
CA ILE A 2 -10.28 25.40 11.52
C ILE A 2 -9.35 25.31 12.74
N PRO A 3 -9.68 25.82 13.95
CA PRO A 3 -8.76 25.70 15.09
C PRO A 3 -8.42 24.25 15.46
N LYS A 4 -9.38 23.33 15.30
CA LYS A 4 -9.14 21.91 15.59
C LYS A 4 -8.27 21.24 14.53
N GLN A 5 -8.39 21.66 13.28
CA GLN A 5 -7.52 21.19 12.21
C GLN A 5 -6.06 21.63 12.45
N ILE A 6 -5.86 22.88 12.86
CA ILE A 6 -4.53 23.40 13.22
C ILE A 6 -3.92 22.60 14.40
N GLU A 7 -4.73 22.31 15.41
CA GLU A 7 -4.29 21.50 16.55
C GLU A 7 -3.83 20.09 16.13
N MET A 8 -4.58 19.45 15.24
CA MET A 8 -4.23 18.12 14.69
C MET A 8 -2.98 18.19 13.81
N ASP A 9 -2.85 19.22 12.99
CA ASP A 9 -1.69 19.46 12.14
C ASP A 9 -0.41 19.66 12.96
N ASN A 10 -0.48 20.42 14.04
CA ASN A 10 0.64 20.59 14.97
C ASN A 10 1.08 19.27 15.62
N MET A 11 0.14 18.38 15.97
CA MET A 11 0.48 17.05 16.49
C MET A 11 1.22 16.21 15.45
N VAL A 12 0.80 16.26 14.19
CA VAL A 12 1.49 15.57 13.09
C VAL A 12 2.88 16.14 12.88
N GLU A 13 3.04 17.46 12.93
CA GLU A 13 4.33 18.14 12.84
C GLU A 13 5.29 17.73 13.96
N GLU A 14 4.82 17.67 15.20
CA GLU A 14 5.62 17.23 16.35
C GLU A 14 6.11 15.79 16.16
N ILE A 15 5.22 14.86 15.78
CA ILE A 15 5.57 13.46 15.54
C ILE A 15 6.57 13.35 14.39
N TYR A 16 6.28 14.01 13.28
CA TYR A 16 7.15 13.98 12.10
C TYR A 16 8.53 14.56 12.41
N SER A 17 8.58 15.68 13.13
CA SER A 17 9.84 16.31 13.54
C SER A 17 10.67 15.42 14.46
N ALA A 18 10.04 14.70 15.39
CA ALA A 18 10.73 13.72 16.22
C ALA A 18 11.32 12.58 15.37
N ILE A 19 10.54 12.02 14.44
CA ILE A 19 10.98 10.94 13.57
C ILE A 19 12.15 11.36 12.66
N GLU A 20 12.17 12.59 12.19
CA GLU A 20 13.26 13.12 11.33
C GLU A 20 14.54 13.43 12.13
N ASN A 21 14.44 13.78 13.40
CA ASN A 21 15.56 14.33 14.16
C ASN A 21 16.11 13.40 15.27
N GLU A 22 15.39 12.35 15.62
CA GLU A 22 15.82 11.44 16.71
C GLU A 22 16.32 10.11 16.15
N ASP A 23 17.59 9.79 16.37
CA ASP A 23 18.28 8.61 15.83
C ASP A 23 17.56 7.29 16.14
N HIS A 24 16.96 7.17 17.33
CA HIS A 24 16.26 5.95 17.73
C HIS A 24 14.96 5.71 16.95
N LEU A 25 14.45 6.72 16.24
CA LEU A 25 13.27 6.65 15.38
C LEU A 25 13.59 6.43 13.89
N GLU A 26 14.85 6.26 13.53
CA GLU A 26 15.28 6.09 12.13
C GLU A 26 14.52 4.99 11.37
N ASN A 27 14.13 3.92 12.07
CA ASN A 27 13.40 2.79 11.49
C ASN A 27 11.89 2.85 11.73
N THR A 28 11.37 4.00 12.14
CA THR A 28 9.94 4.19 12.38
C THR A 28 9.19 4.42 11.09
N LEU A 29 8.06 3.74 10.92
CA LEU A 29 7.08 4.02 9.90
C LEU A 29 5.90 4.74 10.55
N PHE A 30 5.68 5.99 10.16
CA PHE A 30 4.51 6.76 10.56
C PHE A 30 3.46 6.69 9.47
N VAL A 31 2.26 6.25 9.83
CA VAL A 31 1.12 6.15 8.92
C VAL A 31 0.00 7.04 9.43
N LEU A 32 -0.37 8.02 8.63
CA LEU A 32 -1.50 8.91 8.88
C LEU A 32 -2.63 8.56 7.92
N CYS A 33 -3.81 8.28 8.44
CA CYS A 33 -4.99 8.01 7.62
C CYS A 33 -6.25 8.59 8.26
N GLY A 34 -7.18 9.05 7.42
CA GLY A 34 -8.54 9.27 7.85
C GLY A 34 -9.32 7.95 7.83
N ASP A 35 -10.24 7.77 8.77
CA ASP A 35 -11.17 6.63 8.81
C ASP A 35 -12.23 6.74 7.70
N HIS A 36 -12.64 7.95 7.37
CA HIS A 36 -13.49 8.33 6.25
C HIS A 36 -13.31 9.82 5.95
N GLY A 37 -13.88 10.27 4.87
CA GLY A 37 -13.93 11.68 4.51
C GLY A 37 -15.25 12.35 4.95
N MET A 38 -15.48 13.54 4.42
CA MET A 38 -16.64 14.37 4.73
C MET A 38 -17.06 15.15 3.49
N ASN A 39 -18.34 15.38 3.29
CA ASN A 39 -18.81 16.27 2.25
C ASN A 39 -18.79 17.74 2.71
N GLU A 40 -19.05 18.67 1.79
CA GLU A 40 -19.04 20.12 2.09
C GLU A 40 -20.02 20.52 3.18
N GLY A 41 -21.13 19.80 3.33
CA GLY A 41 -22.12 20.03 4.39
C GLY A 41 -21.73 19.50 5.77
N GLY A 42 -20.56 18.82 5.87
CA GLY A 42 -20.08 18.22 7.11
C GLY A 42 -20.70 16.86 7.42
N ASN A 43 -21.39 16.23 6.46
CA ASN A 43 -21.94 14.89 6.59
C ASN A 43 -20.94 13.84 6.13
N HIS A 44 -21.13 12.60 6.61
CA HIS A 44 -20.33 11.43 6.28
C HIS A 44 -21.21 10.18 6.20
N GLY A 45 -20.66 9.08 5.66
CA GLY A 45 -21.37 7.81 5.49
C GLY A 45 -22.12 7.67 4.18
N GLY A 46 -22.03 8.66 3.29
CA GLY A 46 -22.50 8.57 1.91
C GLY A 46 -21.41 8.04 0.96
N SER A 47 -21.69 8.14 -0.35
CA SER A 47 -20.81 7.67 -1.42
C SER A 47 -20.18 8.80 -2.23
N ALA A 48 -20.31 10.04 -1.79
CA ALA A 48 -19.68 11.16 -2.46
C ALA A 48 -18.13 11.05 -2.36
N PRO A 49 -17.37 11.47 -3.39
CA PRO A 49 -15.91 11.39 -3.38
C PRO A 49 -15.27 11.98 -2.12
N GLY A 50 -15.75 13.13 -1.64
CA GLY A 50 -15.26 13.75 -0.41
C GLY A 50 -15.49 12.90 0.84
N GLU A 51 -16.49 12.03 0.86
CA GLU A 51 -16.81 11.16 1.99
C GLU A 51 -16.01 9.85 1.96
N THR A 52 -15.66 9.37 0.74
CA THR A 52 -15.02 8.07 0.53
C THR A 52 -13.53 8.12 0.23
N SER A 53 -12.93 9.32 0.17
CA SER A 53 -11.53 9.51 -0.21
C SER A 53 -10.73 10.28 0.85
N PRO A 54 -10.58 9.74 2.09
CA PRO A 54 -9.70 10.33 3.09
C PRO A 54 -8.24 10.22 2.68
N ALA A 55 -7.41 11.08 3.25
CA ALA A 55 -5.98 11.03 3.02
C ALA A 55 -5.35 9.79 3.67
N LEU A 56 -4.34 9.23 2.98
CA LEU A 56 -3.45 8.22 3.51
C LEU A 56 -2.01 8.61 3.19
N VAL A 57 -1.17 8.70 4.22
CA VAL A 57 0.23 9.12 4.10
C VAL A 57 1.13 8.16 4.85
N PHE A 58 2.23 7.75 4.21
CA PHE A 58 3.28 6.95 4.80
C PHE A 58 4.57 7.78 4.85
N MET A 59 5.15 7.90 6.03
CA MET A 59 6.37 8.68 6.25
C MET A 59 7.40 7.87 7.02
N SER A 60 8.65 7.91 6.57
CA SER A 60 9.78 7.28 7.26
C SER A 60 11.10 7.85 6.73
N PRO A 61 12.09 8.13 7.60
CA PRO A 61 13.44 8.49 7.16
C PRO A 61 14.07 7.44 6.26
N LYS A 62 13.78 6.16 6.50
CA LYS A 62 14.26 5.05 5.69
C LYS A 62 13.67 5.05 4.28
N ILE A 63 12.38 5.28 4.14
CA ILE A 63 11.72 5.43 2.83
C ILE A 63 12.34 6.60 2.07
N LYS A 64 12.52 7.75 2.72
CA LYS A 64 13.13 8.94 2.14
C LYS A 64 14.55 8.67 1.61
N LYS A 65 15.40 7.99 2.41
CA LYS A 65 16.77 7.62 2.01
C LYS A 65 16.75 6.69 0.77
N ILE A 66 15.90 5.68 0.75
CA ILE A 66 15.78 4.74 -0.38
C ILE A 66 15.28 5.47 -1.62
N THR A 67 14.26 6.30 -1.50
CA THR A 67 13.69 7.08 -2.61
C THR A 67 14.73 8.01 -3.23
N GLN A 68 15.49 8.70 -2.40
CA GLN A 68 16.57 9.58 -2.86
C GLN A 68 17.69 8.81 -3.56
N SER A 69 18.11 7.67 -3.03
CA SER A 69 19.18 6.86 -3.60
C SER A 69 18.85 6.27 -4.97
N ARG A 70 17.56 6.12 -5.27
CA ARG A 70 17.06 5.51 -6.52
C ARG A 70 16.51 6.52 -7.53
N ASP A 71 16.70 7.82 -7.26
CA ASP A 71 16.12 8.91 -8.10
C ASP A 71 14.60 8.72 -8.37
N LYS A 72 13.89 8.11 -7.41
CA LYS A 72 12.44 7.97 -7.45
C LYS A 72 11.81 9.25 -6.94
N LYS A 73 11.04 9.91 -7.78
CA LYS A 73 10.21 11.04 -7.36
C LYS A 73 8.92 10.50 -6.79
N SER A 74 8.59 10.91 -5.55
CA SER A 74 7.23 10.76 -5.06
C SER A 74 6.29 11.49 -6.02
N PRO A 75 5.19 10.92 -6.44
CA PRO A 75 4.17 11.65 -7.18
C PRO A 75 3.68 12.80 -6.29
N THR A 76 3.96 14.04 -6.67
CA THR A 76 3.86 15.18 -5.74
C THR A 76 2.77 16.18 -6.08
N THR A 77 2.06 16.01 -7.19
CA THR A 77 1.04 17.00 -7.58
C THR A 77 -0.22 16.35 -8.13
N PRO A 78 -1.40 16.78 -7.66
CA PRO A 78 -2.66 16.49 -8.34
C PRO A 78 -2.53 16.95 -9.80
N ARG A 79 -3.09 16.17 -10.74
CA ARG A 79 -3.18 16.62 -12.13
C ARG A 79 -4.08 17.83 -12.21
N ASP A 80 -3.65 18.85 -12.93
CA ASP A 80 -4.47 20.04 -13.19
C ASP A 80 -5.86 19.65 -13.70
N GLY A 81 -6.90 20.05 -12.98
CA GLY A 81 -8.29 19.98 -13.45
C GLY A 81 -9.26 19.09 -12.69
N SER A 82 -8.85 18.33 -11.66
CA SER A 82 -9.81 17.63 -10.82
C SER A 82 -9.48 17.77 -9.34
N GLU A 83 -10.47 18.13 -8.55
CA GLU A 83 -10.36 18.29 -7.10
C GLU A 83 -10.10 16.96 -6.37
N PHE A 84 -10.23 15.81 -7.05
CA PHE A 84 -10.14 14.48 -6.47
C PHE A 84 -9.21 13.52 -7.23
N GLU A 85 -8.39 13.99 -8.15
CA GLU A 85 -7.32 13.21 -8.76
C GLU A 85 -6.04 13.31 -7.92
N TYR A 86 -6.03 12.60 -6.80
CA TYR A 86 -4.85 12.42 -5.99
C TYR A 86 -3.98 11.31 -6.59
N TYR A 87 -2.76 11.19 -6.09
CA TYR A 87 -1.63 10.43 -6.58
C TYR A 87 -1.97 9.01 -6.98
N ASN A 88 -2.55 8.25 -6.05
CA ASN A 88 -3.04 6.90 -6.29
C ASN A 88 -4.31 6.67 -5.48
N LYS A 89 -5.26 6.00 -6.11
CA LYS A 89 -6.45 5.51 -5.43
C LYS A 89 -6.20 4.08 -5.01
N ILE A 90 -6.39 3.82 -3.73
CA ILE A 90 -6.31 2.49 -3.15
C ILE A 90 -7.60 2.17 -2.43
N GLU A 91 -7.86 0.91 -2.19
CA GLU A 91 -8.95 0.48 -1.33
C GLU A 91 -8.50 0.47 0.13
N GLN A 92 -9.40 0.75 1.06
CA GLN A 92 -9.11 0.70 2.50
C GLN A 92 -8.53 -0.65 2.94
N ASN A 93 -8.96 -1.73 2.29
CA ASN A 93 -8.47 -3.09 2.56
C ASN A 93 -6.99 -3.28 2.22
N ASP A 94 -6.41 -2.45 1.35
CA ASP A 94 -5.02 -2.55 0.89
C ASP A 94 -4.00 -2.10 1.95
N ILE A 95 -4.47 -1.36 2.95
CA ILE A 95 -3.62 -0.88 4.05
C ILE A 95 -3.03 -2.06 4.84
N ALA A 96 -3.86 -3.06 5.16
CA ALA A 96 -3.42 -4.18 6.00
C ALA A 96 -2.36 -5.07 5.34
N PRO A 97 -2.50 -5.55 4.09
CA PRO A 97 -1.45 -6.31 3.43
C PRO A 97 -0.19 -5.48 3.17
N THR A 98 -0.35 -4.17 2.92
CA THR A 98 0.79 -3.27 2.73
C THR A 98 1.60 -3.11 4.01
N LEU A 99 0.96 -2.84 5.14
CA LEU A 99 1.62 -2.79 6.45
C LEU A 99 2.27 -4.13 6.80
N ALA A 100 1.58 -5.25 6.52
CA ALA A 100 2.12 -6.59 6.73
C ALA A 100 3.43 -6.79 5.93
N GLY A 101 3.46 -6.38 4.67
CA GLY A 101 4.66 -6.44 3.83
C GLY A 101 5.78 -5.55 4.32
N LEU A 102 5.49 -4.29 4.64
CA LEU A 102 6.48 -3.31 5.10
C LEU A 102 7.09 -3.69 6.46
N MET A 103 6.31 -4.29 7.35
CA MET A 103 6.73 -4.63 8.71
C MET A 103 7.14 -6.10 8.88
N GLY A 104 7.01 -6.92 7.85
CA GLY A 104 7.47 -8.31 7.86
C GLY A 104 6.59 -9.27 8.66
N PHE A 105 5.30 -8.98 8.85
CA PHE A 105 4.38 -9.92 9.49
C PHE A 105 3.38 -10.53 8.47
N PRO A 106 2.69 -11.63 8.82
CA PRO A 106 1.73 -12.26 7.91
C PRO A 106 0.53 -11.37 7.60
N VAL A 107 0.06 -11.39 6.35
CA VAL A 107 -1.19 -10.72 5.96
C VAL A 107 -2.35 -11.31 6.77
N PRO A 108 -3.25 -10.49 7.32
CA PRO A 108 -4.42 -10.96 8.04
C PRO A 108 -5.27 -11.91 7.17
N LYS A 109 -5.59 -13.08 7.71
CA LYS A 109 -6.14 -14.22 6.97
C LYS A 109 -7.36 -13.90 6.10
N ASN A 110 -8.24 -13.03 6.58
CA ASN A 110 -9.51 -12.69 5.92
C ASN A 110 -9.49 -11.32 5.21
N ASN A 111 -8.30 -10.71 5.04
CA ASN A 111 -8.20 -9.46 4.31
C ASN A 111 -8.34 -9.70 2.80
N LEU A 112 -9.09 -8.83 2.12
CA LEU A 112 -9.34 -8.89 0.68
C LEU A 112 -8.54 -7.84 -0.11
N GLY A 113 -7.68 -7.08 0.56
CA GLY A 113 -6.86 -6.05 -0.08
C GLY A 113 -5.62 -6.62 -0.73
N VAL A 114 -5.01 -5.79 -1.56
CA VAL A 114 -3.75 -6.05 -2.25
C VAL A 114 -2.63 -5.18 -1.69
N PHE A 115 -1.40 -5.67 -1.77
CA PHE A 115 -0.24 -4.85 -1.44
C PHE A 115 -0.14 -3.67 -2.41
N ILE A 116 0.04 -2.45 -1.89
CA ILE A 116 0.15 -1.23 -2.69
C ILE A 116 1.47 -1.29 -3.47
N GLU A 117 1.37 -1.44 -4.81
CA GLU A 117 2.51 -1.67 -5.70
C GLU A 117 3.55 -0.54 -5.70
N ASP A 118 3.12 0.69 -5.36
CA ASP A 118 4.03 1.84 -5.25
C ASP A 118 5.15 1.65 -4.24
N PHE A 119 5.02 0.72 -3.31
CA PHE A 119 6.06 0.39 -2.34
C PHE A 119 7.00 -0.72 -2.82
N LEU A 120 6.74 -1.39 -3.94
CA LEU A 120 7.59 -2.50 -4.42
C LEU A 120 9.03 -2.07 -4.65
N TYR A 121 9.27 -0.82 -5.02
CA TYR A 121 10.62 -0.29 -5.21
C TYR A 121 11.49 -0.31 -3.94
N LEU A 122 10.91 -0.52 -2.75
CA LEU A 122 11.65 -0.65 -1.50
C LEU A 122 12.46 -1.96 -1.43
N TRP A 123 12.11 -2.95 -2.24
CA TRP A 123 12.86 -4.20 -2.40
C TRP A 123 13.75 -4.11 -3.63
N ASP A 124 15.03 -4.45 -3.46
CA ASP A 124 16.02 -4.40 -4.55
C ASP A 124 15.88 -5.56 -5.52
N ASP A 125 15.50 -6.74 -5.01
CA ASP A 125 15.39 -7.95 -5.80
C ASP A 125 13.94 -8.16 -6.30
N GLY A 126 13.81 -8.30 -7.61
CA GLY A 126 12.52 -8.62 -8.24
C GLY A 126 11.93 -9.95 -7.76
N VAL A 127 12.75 -10.89 -7.31
CA VAL A 127 12.29 -12.15 -6.71
C VAL A 127 11.54 -11.88 -5.40
N ASP A 128 12.09 -11.01 -4.55
CA ASP A 128 11.46 -10.64 -3.29
C ASP A 128 10.16 -9.87 -3.51
N GLN A 129 10.11 -8.97 -4.50
CA GLN A 129 8.91 -8.26 -4.91
C GLN A 129 7.80 -9.25 -5.33
N ILE A 130 8.14 -10.21 -6.19
CA ILE A 130 7.21 -11.23 -6.65
C ILE A 130 6.75 -12.12 -5.50
N GLN A 131 7.65 -12.56 -4.62
CA GLN A 131 7.29 -13.38 -3.46
C GLN A 131 6.31 -12.66 -2.52
N LEU A 132 6.49 -11.35 -2.32
CA LEU A 132 5.58 -10.52 -1.52
C LEU A 132 4.16 -10.55 -2.12
N LEU A 133 4.05 -10.27 -3.41
CA LEU A 133 2.77 -10.28 -4.13
C LEU A 133 2.13 -11.67 -4.14
N LEU A 134 2.93 -12.72 -4.34
CA LEU A 134 2.46 -14.11 -4.31
C LEU A 134 1.89 -14.53 -2.96
N ARG A 135 2.50 -14.11 -1.86
CA ARG A 135 1.97 -14.39 -0.52
C ARG A 135 0.58 -13.78 -0.34
N ASN A 136 0.39 -12.56 -0.80
CA ASN A 136 -0.91 -11.89 -0.75
C ASN A 136 -1.92 -12.56 -1.70
N ALA A 137 -1.54 -12.85 -2.93
CA ALA A 137 -2.41 -13.54 -3.89
C ALA A 137 -2.86 -14.93 -3.38
N ARG A 138 -1.95 -15.72 -2.81
CA ARG A 138 -2.27 -17.04 -2.20
C ARG A 138 -3.24 -16.92 -1.03
N GLN A 139 -3.09 -15.87 -0.22
CA GLN A 139 -3.99 -15.62 0.89
C GLN A 139 -5.40 -15.32 0.38
N MET A 140 -5.53 -14.47 -0.67
CA MET A 140 -6.83 -14.17 -1.29
C MET A 140 -7.43 -15.38 -2.01
N LYS A 141 -6.63 -16.16 -2.75
CA LYS A 141 -7.05 -17.43 -3.36
C LYS A 141 -7.73 -18.33 -2.35
N ARG A 142 -7.14 -18.52 -1.16
CA ARG A 142 -7.73 -19.34 -0.09
C ARG A 142 -9.09 -18.84 0.40
N ILE A 143 -9.30 -17.53 0.43
CA ILE A 143 -10.59 -16.95 0.81
C ILE A 143 -11.63 -17.27 -0.26
N VAL A 144 -11.27 -17.07 -1.54
CA VAL A 144 -12.18 -17.33 -2.67
C VAL A 144 -12.56 -18.81 -2.71
N GLU A 145 -11.61 -19.72 -2.61
CA GLU A 145 -11.83 -21.18 -2.59
C GLU A 145 -12.69 -21.61 -1.40
N ALA A 146 -12.48 -21.01 -0.23
CA ALA A 146 -13.29 -21.30 0.94
C ALA A 146 -14.74 -20.76 0.82
N THR A 147 -14.92 -19.66 0.13
CA THR A 147 -16.23 -19.01 -0.08
C THR A 147 -17.01 -19.67 -1.22
N TYR A 148 -16.31 -20.08 -2.26
CA TYR A 148 -16.86 -20.68 -3.47
C TYR A 148 -16.14 -21.99 -3.80
N PRO A 149 -16.47 -23.11 -3.11
CA PRO A 149 -15.76 -24.38 -3.28
C PRO A 149 -15.83 -24.98 -4.69
N SER A 150 -16.75 -24.51 -5.51
CA SER A 150 -16.88 -24.91 -6.93
C SER A 150 -15.88 -24.20 -7.87
N LEU A 151 -15.25 -23.11 -7.39
CA LEU A 151 -14.18 -22.46 -8.12
C LEU A 151 -12.85 -23.13 -7.76
N SER A 152 -12.27 -23.82 -8.74
CA SER A 152 -10.88 -24.26 -8.66
C SER A 152 -10.03 -23.33 -9.53
N PHE A 153 -8.98 -22.81 -8.96
CA PHE A 153 -7.95 -22.17 -9.76
C PHE A 153 -6.97 -23.27 -10.14
N ASP A 154 -6.89 -23.57 -11.44
CA ASP A 154 -5.92 -24.53 -11.93
C ASP A 154 -4.51 -24.03 -11.61
N ASP A 155 -3.84 -24.75 -10.71
CA ASP A 155 -2.43 -24.53 -10.40
C ASP A 155 -1.52 -24.98 -11.58
N GLU A 156 -2.10 -25.58 -12.61
CA GLU A 156 -1.42 -25.94 -13.84
C GLU A 156 -1.17 -24.70 -14.71
N VAL A 157 -0.23 -23.87 -14.29
CA VAL A 157 0.49 -23.04 -15.25
C VAL A 157 1.17 -24.03 -16.18
N LYS A 158 0.74 -24.05 -17.45
CA LYS A 158 1.34 -24.89 -18.46
C LYS A 158 2.84 -24.64 -18.45
N GLU A 159 3.62 -25.59 -17.97
CA GLU A 159 5.10 -25.56 -17.88
C GLU A 159 5.75 -25.02 -19.17
N PHE A 160 5.05 -25.14 -20.27
CA PHE A 160 5.47 -24.75 -21.59
C PHE A 160 5.76 -23.24 -21.78
N VAL A 161 5.16 -22.37 -21.00
CA VAL A 161 5.39 -20.90 -21.10
C VAL A 161 6.59 -20.47 -20.26
N CYS A 162 6.92 -21.22 -19.23
CA CYS A 162 7.96 -20.90 -18.27
C CYS A 162 9.38 -21.35 -18.67
N GLU A 163 9.50 -22.23 -19.68
CA GLU A 163 10.81 -22.77 -20.15
C GLU A 163 11.74 -21.69 -20.71
N LYS A 164 11.22 -20.50 -21.04
CA LYS A 164 11.99 -19.37 -21.59
C LYS A 164 12.37 -18.32 -20.56
N ALA A 165 12.00 -18.51 -19.28
CA ALA A 165 12.35 -17.56 -18.25
C ALA A 165 13.86 -17.51 -18.07
N SER A 166 14.47 -16.33 -18.24
CA SER A 166 15.91 -16.12 -18.21
C SER A 166 16.45 -15.88 -16.79
N SER A 167 15.56 -15.61 -15.84
CA SER A 167 15.92 -15.34 -14.46
C SER A 167 15.06 -16.12 -13.45
N SER A 168 15.55 -16.21 -12.22
CA SER A 168 14.80 -16.84 -11.11
C SER A 168 13.48 -16.10 -10.83
N GLY A 169 13.48 -14.76 -10.96
CA GLY A 169 12.29 -13.94 -10.78
C GLY A 169 11.26 -14.14 -11.86
N GLU A 170 11.67 -14.18 -13.14
CA GLU A 170 10.77 -14.45 -14.26
C GLU A 170 10.17 -15.86 -14.17
N ASN A 171 10.96 -16.84 -13.76
CA ASN A 171 10.47 -18.21 -13.55
C ASN A 171 9.45 -18.27 -12.42
N LEU A 172 9.68 -17.53 -11.33
CA LEU A 172 8.74 -17.44 -10.22
C LEU A 172 7.44 -16.75 -10.64
N ALA A 173 7.53 -15.64 -11.38
CA ALA A 173 6.37 -14.92 -11.91
C ALA A 173 5.56 -15.77 -12.89
N CYS A 174 6.25 -16.56 -13.73
CA CYS A 174 5.62 -17.42 -14.72
C CYS A 174 4.82 -18.58 -14.10
N LYS A 175 5.20 -19.02 -12.90
CA LYS A 175 4.51 -20.12 -12.18
C LYS A 175 3.26 -19.68 -11.41
N TRP A 176 2.92 -18.38 -11.48
CA TRP A 176 1.80 -17.76 -10.76
C TRP A 176 1.03 -16.76 -11.58
#